data_08898fc28326f9ee5087161700f7709f
#
_entry.id   08898fc28326f9ee5087161700f7709f
#
_cell.length_a   1.000
_cell.length_b   1.000
_cell.length_c   1.000
_cell.angle_alpha   90.00
_cell.angle_beta   90.00
_cell.angle_gamma   90.00
#
_symmetry.space_group_name_H-M   'P 1'
#
loop_
_entity.id
_entity.type
_entity.pdbx_description
1 polymer ?
#
loop_
_entity_poly.entity_id
_entity_poly.type
_entity_poly.pdbx_seq_one_letter_code
_entity_poly.pdbx_strand_id
1 'polypeptide(L)'
;MEFYTPKVEHYRITSDHGNKFFKYNGWPSVCRDDRGVLYAVASSMRLSHVDPCGKGCMYMSYDEGKTWTKPMVLNDSYVDDRDMGICYLGEGRLLVSWFSQAPKNYHD
;
A
#
# COMPACT_ATOMS: atom_id res chain seq x y z
N MET A 1 -8.11 -20.34 -31.40
CA MET A 1 -7.80 -19.56 -30.14
C MET A 1 -9.01 -19.60 -29.24
N GLU A 2 -8.83 -20.09 -28.06
CA GLU A 2 -9.90 -20.13 -27.07
C GLU A 2 -9.82 -18.90 -26.17
N PHE A 3 -10.97 -18.30 -25.87
CA PHE A 3 -11.08 -17.19 -24.94
C PHE A 3 -11.88 -17.67 -23.73
N TYR A 4 -11.49 -17.22 -22.56
CA TYR A 4 -12.30 -17.44 -21.37
C TYR A 4 -12.36 -16.16 -20.55
N THR A 5 -13.47 -15.98 -19.83
CA THR A 5 -13.61 -14.88 -18.88
C THR A 5 -13.30 -15.41 -17.50
N PRO A 6 -12.24 -14.93 -16.82
CA PRO A 6 -11.92 -15.40 -15.48
C PRO A 6 -13.02 -15.02 -14.51
N LYS A 7 -13.26 -15.88 -13.53
CA LYS A 7 -14.09 -15.52 -12.40
C LYS A 7 -13.31 -14.55 -11.51
N VAL A 8 -13.88 -13.38 -11.27
CA VAL A 8 -13.22 -12.31 -10.53
C VAL A 8 -14.06 -11.92 -9.32
N GLU A 9 -13.41 -11.79 -8.19
CA GLU A 9 -13.99 -11.25 -6.96
C GLU A 9 -13.26 -9.95 -6.63
N HIS A 10 -14.00 -8.94 -6.16
CA HIS A 10 -13.46 -7.63 -5.85
C HIS A 10 -13.59 -7.34 -4.36
N TYR A 11 -12.49 -6.99 -3.73
CA TYR A 11 -12.45 -6.62 -2.31
C TYR A 11 -11.66 -5.33 -2.14
N ARG A 12 -11.99 -4.60 -1.09
CA ARG A 12 -11.32 -3.34 -0.79
C ARG A 12 -10.23 -3.58 0.25
N ILE A 13 -8.99 -3.24 -0.08
CA ILE A 13 -7.84 -3.37 0.81
C ILE A 13 -7.88 -2.31 1.91
N THR A 14 -8.19 -1.09 1.54
CA THR A 14 -8.19 0.02 2.48
C THR A 14 -9.49 0.79 2.41
N SER A 15 -9.87 1.35 3.53
CA SER A 15 -10.96 2.30 3.64
C SER A 15 -10.40 3.61 4.22
N ASP A 16 -11.25 4.60 4.39
CA ASP A 16 -10.83 5.86 4.99
C ASP A 16 -10.53 5.75 6.50
N HIS A 17 -10.87 4.61 7.10
CA HIS A 17 -10.71 4.34 8.53
C HIS A 17 -11.22 5.48 9.42
N GLY A 18 -12.30 6.15 9.00
CA GLY A 18 -12.86 7.30 9.69
C GLY A 18 -12.18 8.63 9.38
N ASN A 19 -11.14 8.62 8.55
CA ASN A 19 -10.47 9.85 8.14
C ASN A 19 -11.25 10.51 7.01
N LYS A 20 -11.69 11.74 7.21
CA LYS A 20 -12.50 12.47 6.24
C LYS A 20 -11.67 13.19 5.18
N PHE A 21 -10.40 13.38 5.41
CA PHE A 21 -9.52 14.19 4.56
C PHE A 21 -8.48 13.37 3.81
N PHE A 22 -7.73 12.56 4.52
CA PHE A 22 -6.60 11.81 3.97
C PHE A 22 -7.05 10.44 3.45
N LYS A 23 -7.80 10.45 2.35
CA LYS A 23 -8.44 9.25 1.79
C LYS A 23 -7.77 8.71 0.55
N TYR A 24 -6.85 9.45 -0.03
CA TYR A 24 -6.19 9.04 -1.25
C TYR A 24 -5.12 7.99 -0.95
N ASN A 25 -5.21 6.87 -1.64
CA ASN A 25 -4.23 5.79 -1.56
C ASN A 25 -3.85 5.39 -2.98
N GLY A 26 -2.58 5.08 -3.21
CA GLY A 26 -2.13 4.76 -4.55
C GLY A 26 -0.90 3.87 -4.56
N TRP A 27 -0.58 3.41 -5.77
CA TRP A 27 0.62 2.65 -6.09
C TRP A 27 0.80 1.43 -5.19
N PRO A 28 -0.16 0.47 -5.21
CA PRO A 28 -0.08 -0.71 -4.36
C PRO A 28 0.87 -1.75 -4.92
N SER A 29 1.44 -2.52 -4.02
CA SER A 29 2.17 -3.75 -4.31
C SER A 29 1.78 -4.79 -3.28
N VAL A 30 1.84 -6.07 -3.65
CA VAL A 30 1.40 -7.17 -2.78
C VAL A 30 2.37 -8.35 -2.90
N CYS A 31 2.57 -9.04 -1.78
CA CYS A 31 3.24 -10.33 -1.77
C CYS A 31 2.52 -11.28 -0.82
N ARG A 32 2.89 -12.57 -0.88
CA ARG A 32 2.34 -13.63 -0.04
C ARG A 32 3.49 -14.33 0.68
N ASP A 33 3.34 -14.62 1.96
CA ASP A 33 4.30 -15.45 2.68
C ASP A 33 3.97 -16.96 2.51
N ASP A 34 4.79 -17.81 3.11
CA ASP A 34 4.63 -19.26 3.00
C ASP A 34 3.48 -19.82 3.85
N ARG A 35 2.86 -19.00 4.68
CA ARG A 35 1.64 -19.35 5.42
C ARG A 35 0.37 -18.94 4.69
N GLY A 36 0.49 -18.23 3.56
CA GLY A 36 -0.62 -17.70 2.79
C GLY A 36 -1.09 -16.31 3.23
N VAL A 37 -0.40 -15.67 4.15
CA VAL A 37 -0.73 -14.29 4.55
C VAL A 37 -0.32 -13.33 3.43
N LEU A 38 -1.24 -12.44 3.07
CA LEU A 38 -0.99 -11.39 2.08
C LEU A 38 -0.55 -10.11 2.77
N TYR A 39 0.45 -9.47 2.18
CA TYR A 39 0.96 -8.18 2.62
C TYR A 39 0.85 -7.21 1.46
N ALA A 40 0.05 -6.17 1.62
CA ALA A 40 -0.08 -5.11 0.64
C ALA A 40 0.53 -3.84 1.18
N VAL A 41 1.32 -3.16 0.36
CA VAL A 41 1.85 -1.84 0.69
C VAL A 41 1.32 -0.82 -0.30
N ALA A 42 1.16 0.41 0.16
CA ALA A 42 0.69 1.51 -0.68
C ALA A 42 1.16 2.84 -0.11
N SER A 43 1.21 3.84 -0.97
CA SER A 43 1.29 5.23 -0.54
C SER A 43 -0.10 5.64 -0.07
N SER A 44 -0.24 5.91 1.21
CA SER A 44 -1.55 6.04 1.86
C SER A 44 -1.67 7.33 2.64
N MET A 45 -2.87 7.57 3.15
CA MET A 45 -3.20 8.71 4.00
C MET A 45 -2.85 10.04 3.33
N ARG A 46 -3.26 10.18 2.07
CA ARG A 46 -2.93 11.32 1.23
C ARG A 46 -4.17 12.17 0.96
N LEU A 47 -3.95 13.46 0.72
CA LEU A 47 -4.97 14.36 0.20
C LEU A 47 -5.11 14.23 -1.31
N SER A 48 -4.00 14.01 -1.99
CA SER A 48 -3.93 14.01 -3.45
C SER A 48 -2.77 13.17 -3.97
N HIS A 49 -2.60 13.15 -5.27
CA HIS A 49 -1.57 12.41 -5.97
C HIS A 49 -0.14 12.74 -5.48
N VAL A 50 0.15 14.02 -5.26
CA VAL A 50 1.42 14.45 -4.66
C VAL A 50 1.10 15.15 -3.35
N ASP A 51 1.60 14.63 -2.26
CA ASP A 51 1.24 15.10 -0.93
C ASP A 51 2.38 14.87 0.06
N PRO A 52 2.96 15.91 0.63
CA PRO A 52 4.00 15.76 1.64
C PRO A 52 3.52 15.04 2.91
N CYS A 53 2.21 14.90 3.10
CA CYS A 53 1.66 14.10 4.20
C CYS A 53 1.54 12.61 3.85
N GLY A 54 1.82 12.23 2.59
CA GLY A 54 1.73 10.84 2.15
C GLY A 54 2.67 9.92 2.91
N LYS A 55 2.14 8.77 3.33
CA LYS A 55 2.85 7.79 4.16
C LYS A 55 2.92 6.45 3.45
N GLY A 56 4.02 5.73 3.67
CA GLY A 56 4.11 4.33 3.27
C GLY A 56 3.43 3.45 4.31
N CYS A 57 2.39 2.74 3.91
CA CYS A 57 1.62 1.89 4.80
C CYS A 57 1.57 0.45 4.33
N MET A 58 1.42 -0.48 5.28
CA MET A 58 1.21 -1.90 5.02
C MET A 58 -0.12 -2.34 5.59
N TYR A 59 -0.77 -3.24 4.86
CA TYR A 59 -2.02 -3.89 5.22
C TYR A 59 -1.82 -5.40 5.12
N MET A 60 -2.41 -6.17 6.03
CA MET A 60 -2.29 -7.63 6.01
C MET A 60 -3.66 -8.26 5.86
N SER A 61 -3.71 -9.37 5.12
CA SER A 61 -4.90 -10.20 5.00
C SER A 61 -4.57 -11.65 5.37
N TYR A 62 -5.42 -12.21 6.23
CA TYR A 62 -5.32 -13.60 6.70
C TYR A 62 -6.38 -14.50 6.06
N ASP A 63 -7.19 -13.98 5.12
CA ASP A 63 -8.33 -14.66 4.51
C ASP A 63 -8.33 -14.50 2.98
N GLU A 64 -7.15 -14.54 2.38
CA GLU A 64 -6.94 -14.47 0.93
C GLU A 64 -7.45 -13.16 0.29
N GLY A 65 -7.33 -12.06 1.01
CA GLY A 65 -7.64 -10.74 0.49
C GLY A 65 -9.08 -10.30 0.69
N LYS A 66 -9.91 -11.08 1.38
CA LYS A 66 -11.30 -10.72 1.63
C LYS A 66 -11.42 -9.59 2.62
N THR A 67 -10.66 -9.66 3.71
CA THR A 67 -10.58 -8.59 4.70
C THR A 67 -9.13 -8.23 4.98
N TRP A 68 -8.90 -6.99 5.39
CA TRP A 68 -7.57 -6.43 5.59
C TRP A 68 -7.49 -5.69 6.92
N THR A 69 -6.31 -5.70 7.52
CA THR A 69 -6.04 -4.98 8.76
C THR A 69 -6.07 -3.48 8.53
N LYS A 70 -6.10 -2.73 9.62
CA LYS A 70 -5.85 -1.29 9.59
C LYS A 70 -4.42 -1.02 9.09
N PRO A 71 -4.16 0.18 8.53
CA PRO A 71 -2.84 0.52 8.05
C PRO A 71 -1.80 0.50 9.18
N MET A 72 -0.65 -0.10 8.88
CA MET A 72 0.56 0.04 9.67
C MET A 72 1.48 1.00 8.93
N VAL A 73 1.81 2.12 9.55
CA VAL A 73 2.72 3.10 8.94
C VAL A 73 4.13 2.54 9.00
N LEU A 74 4.75 2.35 7.84
CA LEU A 74 6.12 1.87 7.72
C LEU A 74 7.11 3.02 7.57
N ASN A 75 6.70 4.08 6.87
CA ASN A 75 7.53 5.24 6.66
C ASN A 75 6.67 6.50 6.63
N ASP A 76 7.12 7.53 7.33
CA ASP A 76 6.47 8.81 7.43
C ASP A 76 7.53 9.90 7.60
N SER A 77 8.07 10.36 6.47
CA SER A 77 9.03 11.45 6.47
C SER A 77 8.31 12.80 6.31
N TYR A 78 9.06 13.88 6.25
CA TYR A 78 8.51 15.22 6.06
C TYR A 78 8.27 15.57 4.59
N VAL A 79 8.48 14.63 3.69
CA VAL A 79 8.22 14.77 2.25
C VAL A 79 7.29 13.64 1.79
N ASP A 80 6.92 13.65 0.52
CA ASP A 80 6.01 12.66 -0.05
C ASP A 80 6.70 11.29 -0.15
N ASP A 81 6.25 10.33 0.65
CA ASP A 81 6.73 8.94 0.62
C ASP A 81 5.82 8.12 -0.28
N ARG A 82 6.37 7.52 -1.33
CA ARG A 82 5.56 6.96 -2.40
C ARG A 82 6.18 5.75 -3.10
N ASP A 83 5.34 5.11 -3.92
CA ASP A 83 5.71 3.99 -4.80
C ASP A 83 6.32 2.83 -4.02
N MET A 84 5.54 2.31 -3.07
CA MET A 84 5.95 1.22 -2.23
C MET A 84 6.07 -0.09 -3.01
N GLY A 85 7.14 -0.83 -2.77
CA GLY A 85 7.29 -2.20 -3.22
C GLY A 85 7.43 -3.14 -2.05
N ILE A 86 7.03 -4.40 -2.21
CA ILE A 86 7.18 -5.41 -1.17
C ILE A 86 7.53 -6.76 -1.77
N CYS A 87 8.39 -7.50 -1.07
CA CYS A 87 8.80 -8.83 -1.47
C CYS A 87 8.96 -9.71 -0.22
N TYR A 88 8.47 -10.95 -0.30
CA TYR A 88 8.73 -11.95 0.73
C TYR A 88 10.05 -12.66 0.44
N LEU A 89 10.97 -12.63 1.41
CA LEU A 89 12.32 -13.20 1.28
C LEU A 89 12.44 -14.61 1.85
N GLY A 90 11.37 -15.17 2.39
CA GLY A 90 11.42 -16.43 3.12
C GLY A 90 11.76 -16.24 4.59
N GLU A 91 11.48 -17.27 5.40
CA GLU A 91 11.84 -17.30 6.83
C GLU A 91 11.26 -16.13 7.63
N GLY A 92 10.02 -15.71 7.27
CA GLY A 92 9.33 -14.62 7.97
C GLY A 92 9.88 -13.22 7.69
N ARG A 93 10.68 -13.04 6.63
CA ARG A 93 11.31 -11.76 6.30
C ARG A 93 10.62 -11.10 5.13
N LEU A 94 10.41 -9.80 5.24
CA LEU A 94 9.86 -8.95 4.18
C LEU A 94 10.88 -7.87 3.81
N LEU A 95 10.96 -7.59 2.52
CA LEU A 95 11.72 -6.43 2.01
C LEU A 95 10.73 -5.42 1.49
N VAL A 96 10.83 -4.17 1.94
CA VAL A 96 9.99 -3.08 1.52
C VAL A 96 10.86 -1.98 0.94
N SER A 97 10.42 -1.40 -0.16
CA SER A 97 11.10 -0.28 -0.82
C SER A 97 10.14 0.87 -1.03
N TRP A 98 10.65 2.08 -1.09
CA TRP A 98 9.92 3.28 -1.47
C TRP A 98 10.90 4.34 -1.89
N PHE A 99 10.39 5.47 -2.41
CA PHE A 99 11.20 6.67 -2.52
C PHE A 99 10.45 7.85 -1.92
N SER A 100 11.19 8.90 -1.61
CA SER A 100 10.65 10.12 -1.03
C SER A 100 10.88 11.27 -2.00
N GLN A 101 9.85 12.08 -2.22
CA GLN A 101 9.87 13.16 -3.20
C GLN A 101 9.50 14.48 -2.53
N ALA A 102 10.37 15.46 -2.67
CA ALA A 102 10.07 16.81 -2.26
C ALA A 102 9.19 17.51 -3.31
N PRO A 103 8.24 18.35 -2.89
CA PRO A 103 7.47 19.15 -3.83
C PRO A 103 8.36 20.08 -4.66
N LYS A 104 7.91 20.40 -5.87
CA LYS A 104 8.67 21.20 -6.83
C LYS A 104 9.18 22.53 -6.28
N ASN A 105 8.43 23.16 -5.40
CA ASN A 105 8.75 24.47 -4.85
C ASN A 105 9.36 24.40 -3.45
N TYR A 106 9.82 23.23 -3.06
CA TYR A 106 10.32 23.00 -1.71
C TYR A 106 11.75 23.51 -1.51
N HIS A 107 12.42 23.83 -2.58
CA HIS A 107 13.83 24.25 -2.55
C HIS A 107 14.05 25.73 -2.51
N ASP A 108 13.02 26.50 -2.57
CA ASP A 108 13.09 27.96 -2.67
C ASP A 108 13.13 28.66 -1.30
#